data_63093a95393af4584ed0330a95a33803
#
_entry.id   63093a95393af4584ed0330a95a33803
#
_cell.length_a   1.000
_cell.length_b   1.000
_cell.length_c   1.000
_cell.angle_alpha   90.00
_cell.angle_beta   90.00
_cell.angle_gamma   90.00
#
_symmetry.space_group_name_H-M   'P 1'
#
loop_
_entity.id
_entity.type
_entity.pdbx_description
1 polymer ?
#
loop_
_entity_poly.entity_id
_entity_poly.type
_entity_poly.pdbx_seq_one_letter_code
_entity_poly.pdbx_strand_id
1 'polypeptide(L)'
;MEPVYGTVIALVRLTWRVQGLRFTVIGQENISEGGAVIAINHTSYFDFTLAGLPAFQQDRKRKIRFMAKQEVFDNKITGPIMRGCRHIPVDRSRGTASYQAAVDRLRAGELVGVYPEATISRSFEIKEFKSGAARMAIEANVPIIPHIVWGAQRIWTKDHPKKLFRPKVPIMIVVGEPIAPTLPAPELTALLHSRMQHLLEQAQDRYPSHPAGEWWVPHRLGGGAPTLAQAAQLDAEEASQRAAARAAREAGRAE
;
A
#
# COMPACT_ATOMS: atom_id res chain seq x y z
N MET A 1 -25.01 -3.03 -5.85
CA MET A 1 -24.22 -1.82 -6.18
C MET A 1 -23.60 -1.27 -4.89
N GLU A 2 -22.40 -0.69 -4.94
CA GLU A 2 -21.72 -0.08 -3.78
C GLU A 2 -21.61 1.43 -4.03
N PRO A 3 -22.66 2.20 -3.70
CA PRO A 3 -22.73 3.62 -4.08
C PRO A 3 -21.64 4.44 -3.41
N VAL A 4 -21.32 4.17 -2.14
CA VAL A 4 -20.27 4.90 -1.41
C VAL A 4 -18.91 4.74 -2.09
N TYR A 5 -18.52 3.51 -2.45
CA TYR A 5 -17.23 3.27 -3.10
C TYR A 5 -17.17 3.96 -4.49
N GLY A 6 -18.25 3.92 -5.26
CA GLY A 6 -18.35 4.62 -6.53
C GLY A 6 -18.17 6.14 -6.40
N THR A 7 -18.82 6.74 -5.42
CA THR A 7 -18.69 8.18 -5.11
C THR A 7 -17.26 8.53 -4.68
N VAL A 8 -16.65 7.71 -3.81
CA VAL A 8 -15.26 7.91 -3.38
C VAL A 8 -14.30 7.87 -4.57
N ILE A 9 -14.44 6.88 -5.47
CA ILE A 9 -13.62 6.80 -6.68
C ILE A 9 -13.80 8.06 -7.55
N ALA A 10 -15.03 8.54 -7.74
CA ALA A 10 -15.28 9.74 -8.54
C ALA A 10 -14.59 10.98 -7.93
N LEU A 11 -14.70 11.17 -6.62
CA LEU A 11 -14.04 12.26 -5.89
C LEU A 11 -12.51 12.16 -5.97
N VAL A 12 -11.96 10.96 -5.76
CA VAL A 12 -10.52 10.72 -5.86
C VAL A 12 -10.01 11.02 -7.26
N ARG A 13 -10.71 10.60 -8.31
CA ARG A 13 -10.34 10.90 -9.70
C ARG A 13 -10.41 12.40 -10.01
N LEU A 14 -11.41 13.10 -9.46
CA LEU A 14 -11.50 14.56 -9.57
C LEU A 14 -10.29 15.22 -8.87
N THR A 15 -9.93 14.77 -7.67
CA THR A 15 -8.75 15.25 -6.94
C THR A 15 -7.48 15.06 -7.77
N TRP A 16 -7.25 13.89 -8.35
CA TRP A 16 -6.09 13.64 -9.21
C TRP A 16 -6.04 14.57 -10.42
N ARG A 17 -7.21 14.85 -11.02
CA ARG A 17 -7.30 15.79 -12.16
C ARG A 17 -6.94 17.21 -11.73
N VAL A 18 -7.46 17.68 -10.59
CA VAL A 18 -7.11 18.99 -10.01
C VAL A 18 -5.62 19.07 -9.65
N GLN A 19 -5.08 17.99 -9.11
CA GLN A 19 -3.64 17.87 -8.80
C GLN A 19 -2.76 17.81 -10.05
N GLY A 20 -3.32 17.57 -11.24
CA GLY A 20 -2.58 17.45 -12.48
C GLY A 20 -1.71 16.19 -12.54
N LEU A 21 -2.13 15.11 -11.88
CA LEU A 21 -1.41 13.85 -11.91
C LEU A 21 -1.46 13.23 -13.30
N ARG A 22 -0.34 12.69 -13.75
CA ARG A 22 -0.22 11.99 -15.03
C ARG A 22 0.09 10.53 -14.75
N PHE A 23 -0.78 9.63 -15.23
CA PHE A 23 -0.69 8.21 -14.93
C PHE A 23 -0.06 7.44 -16.10
N THR A 24 0.86 6.54 -15.75
CA THR A 24 1.30 5.43 -16.60
C THR A 24 0.98 4.14 -15.86
N VAL A 25 0.15 3.28 -16.47
CA VAL A 25 -0.26 1.99 -15.90
C VAL A 25 0.25 0.89 -16.82
N ILE A 26 0.93 -0.11 -16.25
CA ILE A 26 1.51 -1.23 -16.98
C ILE A 26 1.07 -2.51 -16.29
N GLY A 27 0.71 -3.55 -17.07
CA GLY A 27 0.37 -4.87 -16.56
C GLY A 27 -1.02 -4.96 -15.91
N GLN A 28 -1.93 -4.02 -16.16
CA GLN A 28 -3.28 -4.08 -15.58
C GLN A 28 -4.04 -5.35 -15.95
N GLU A 29 -3.72 -5.99 -17.07
CA GLU A 29 -4.24 -7.27 -17.53
C GLU A 29 -3.90 -8.44 -16.58
N ASN A 30 -2.89 -8.29 -15.75
CA ASN A 30 -2.48 -9.27 -14.74
C ASN A 30 -3.46 -9.36 -13.55
N ILE A 31 -4.41 -8.43 -13.43
CA ILE A 31 -5.45 -8.52 -12.41
C ILE A 31 -6.49 -9.55 -12.88
N SER A 32 -6.27 -10.80 -12.46
CA SER A 32 -7.11 -11.94 -12.81
C SER A 32 -8.53 -11.85 -12.26
N GLU A 33 -9.43 -12.67 -12.79
CA GLU A 33 -10.74 -12.91 -12.21
C GLU A 33 -10.63 -13.65 -10.87
N GLY A 34 -11.65 -13.53 -10.03
CA GLY A 34 -11.66 -14.17 -8.70
C GLY A 34 -10.92 -13.37 -7.64
N GLY A 35 -10.72 -14.00 -6.48
CA GLY A 35 -9.99 -13.40 -5.37
C GLY A 35 -8.50 -13.29 -5.65
N ALA A 36 -7.87 -12.22 -5.13
CA ALA A 36 -6.42 -12.10 -5.17
C ALA A 36 -5.93 -11.17 -4.04
N VAL A 37 -4.77 -11.50 -3.49
CA VAL A 37 -4.03 -10.59 -2.60
C VAL A 37 -3.28 -9.59 -3.47
N ILE A 38 -3.59 -8.32 -3.32
CA ILE A 38 -2.85 -7.23 -3.99
C ILE A 38 -1.77 -6.75 -3.03
N ALA A 39 -0.53 -7.12 -3.29
CA ALA A 39 0.62 -6.73 -2.49
C ALA A 39 1.21 -5.42 -3.05
N ILE A 40 1.17 -4.35 -2.26
CA ILE A 40 1.51 -3.00 -2.70
C ILE A 40 2.73 -2.52 -1.93
N ASN A 41 3.71 -1.88 -2.62
CA ASN A 41 4.77 -1.16 -1.94
C ASN A 41 4.22 0.05 -1.19
N HIS A 42 4.90 0.49 -0.13
CA HIS A 42 4.38 1.55 0.72
C HIS A 42 5.35 2.73 0.84
N THR A 43 5.18 3.74 -0.01
CA THR A 43 6.02 4.94 -0.04
C THR A 43 5.25 6.22 0.31
N SER A 44 3.91 6.17 0.34
CA SER A 44 3.06 7.34 0.50
C SER A 44 1.76 7.02 1.25
N TYR A 45 1.21 8.02 1.91
CA TYR A 45 -0.17 7.97 2.42
C TYR A 45 -1.24 7.94 1.30
N PHE A 46 -0.84 8.21 0.06
CA PHE A 46 -1.73 8.18 -1.12
C PHE A 46 -1.75 6.83 -1.85
N ASP A 47 -0.85 5.91 -1.55
CA ASP A 47 -0.68 4.66 -2.29
C ASP A 47 -1.99 3.89 -2.46
N PHE A 48 -2.83 3.82 -1.41
CA PHE A 48 -4.07 3.05 -1.45
C PHE A 48 -5.07 3.57 -2.49
N THR A 49 -5.13 4.90 -2.70
CA THR A 49 -6.01 5.46 -3.71
C THR A 49 -5.53 5.13 -5.11
N LEU A 50 -4.22 5.23 -5.33
CA LEU A 50 -3.57 5.05 -6.62
C LEU A 50 -3.52 3.57 -7.05
N ALA A 51 -3.22 2.67 -6.12
CA ALA A 51 -3.16 1.23 -6.36
C ALA A 51 -4.50 0.62 -6.82
N GLY A 52 -5.63 1.27 -6.50
CA GLY A 52 -6.95 0.85 -6.96
C GLY A 52 -7.23 1.14 -8.44
N LEU A 53 -6.45 2.02 -9.08
CA LEU A 53 -6.71 2.48 -10.45
C LEU A 53 -6.68 1.35 -11.49
N PRO A 54 -5.68 0.46 -11.54
CA PRO A 54 -5.64 -0.62 -12.53
C PRO A 54 -6.88 -1.54 -12.47
N ALA A 55 -7.28 -1.93 -11.27
CA ALA A 55 -8.46 -2.79 -11.07
C ALA A 55 -9.76 -2.11 -11.49
N PHE A 56 -9.86 -0.79 -11.31
CA PHE A 56 -11.04 -0.03 -11.68
C PHE A 56 -11.11 0.31 -13.18
N GLN A 57 -9.97 0.37 -13.87
CA GLN A 57 -9.92 0.63 -15.31
C GLN A 57 -10.31 -0.57 -16.17
N GLN A 58 -10.30 -1.78 -15.61
CA GLN A 58 -10.79 -2.97 -16.32
C GLN A 58 -12.30 -2.90 -16.55
N ASP A 59 -12.79 -3.65 -17.52
CA ASP A 59 -14.22 -3.68 -17.92
C ASP A 59 -15.14 -3.99 -16.74
N ARG A 60 -14.71 -4.86 -15.81
CA ARG A 60 -15.45 -5.24 -14.62
C ARG A 60 -15.38 -4.23 -13.47
N LYS A 61 -14.59 -3.18 -13.58
CA LYS A 61 -14.42 -2.12 -12.55
C LYS A 61 -14.25 -2.67 -11.14
N ARG A 62 -13.31 -3.59 -10.97
CA ARG A 62 -13.06 -4.28 -9.71
C ARG A 62 -12.57 -3.31 -8.62
N LYS A 63 -12.89 -3.61 -7.37
CA LYS A 63 -12.56 -2.77 -6.21
C LYS A 63 -11.67 -3.53 -5.25
N ILE A 64 -10.65 -2.85 -4.72
CA ILE A 64 -9.73 -3.44 -3.75
C ILE A 64 -10.23 -3.13 -2.33
N ARG A 65 -10.31 -4.15 -1.47
CA ARG A 65 -10.59 -4.01 -0.03
C ARG A 65 -9.27 -3.83 0.69
N PHE A 66 -8.94 -2.62 1.06
CA PHE A 66 -7.68 -2.36 1.76
C PHE A 66 -7.78 -2.74 3.24
N MET A 67 -6.74 -3.37 3.74
CA MET A 67 -6.51 -3.57 5.16
C MET A 67 -5.91 -2.28 5.74
N ALA A 68 -6.58 -1.65 6.68
CA ALA A 68 -6.14 -0.39 7.29
C ALA A 68 -6.29 -0.43 8.81
N LYS A 69 -5.46 0.37 9.50
CA LYS A 69 -5.45 0.44 10.96
C LYS A 69 -6.83 0.78 11.53
N GLN A 70 -7.19 0.19 12.67
CA GLN A 70 -8.44 0.41 13.38
C GLN A 70 -8.70 1.91 13.63
N GLU A 71 -7.66 2.69 13.97
CA GLU A 71 -7.80 4.12 14.28
C GLU A 71 -8.37 4.94 13.10
N VAL A 72 -8.16 4.48 11.84
CA VAL A 72 -8.74 5.12 10.65
C VAL A 72 -10.26 4.91 10.60
N PHE A 73 -10.73 3.75 11.09
CA PHE A 73 -12.16 3.43 11.18
C PHE A 73 -12.84 4.10 12.38
N ASP A 74 -12.11 4.41 13.44
CA ASP A 74 -12.62 5.07 14.64
C ASP A 74 -12.75 6.59 14.45
N ASN A 75 -12.06 7.14 13.46
CA ASN A 75 -12.16 8.55 13.13
C ASN A 75 -13.56 8.89 12.60
N LYS A 76 -14.13 10.00 13.07
CA LYS A 76 -15.52 10.42 12.76
C LYS A 76 -15.76 10.74 11.28
N ILE A 77 -14.71 11.13 10.53
CA ILE A 77 -14.79 11.49 9.10
C ILE A 77 -14.42 10.30 8.23
N THR A 78 -13.26 9.69 8.46
CA THR A 78 -12.77 8.59 7.61
C THR A 78 -13.48 7.27 7.88
N GLY A 79 -13.91 7.02 9.11
CA GLY A 79 -14.55 5.77 9.52
C GLY A 79 -15.79 5.40 8.71
N PRO A 80 -16.78 6.29 8.53
CA PRO A 80 -17.94 6.02 7.67
C PRO A 80 -17.53 5.71 6.22
N ILE A 81 -16.54 6.40 5.68
CA ILE A 81 -16.01 6.17 4.33
C ILE A 81 -15.37 4.79 4.22
N MET A 82 -14.50 4.43 5.17
CA MET A 82 -13.83 3.12 5.20
C MET A 82 -14.82 1.97 5.28
N ARG A 83 -15.83 2.09 6.15
CA ARG A 83 -16.91 1.10 6.27
C ARG A 83 -17.78 1.05 5.01
N GLY A 84 -18.16 2.19 4.45
CA GLY A 84 -18.95 2.29 3.22
C GLY A 84 -18.21 1.72 2.00
N CYS A 85 -16.88 1.81 1.96
CA CYS A 85 -16.03 1.15 0.98
C CYS A 85 -15.76 -0.33 1.31
N ARG A 86 -16.26 -0.84 2.44
CA ARG A 86 -16.09 -2.23 2.91
C ARG A 86 -14.61 -2.61 3.07
N HIS A 87 -13.75 -1.64 3.44
CA HIS A 87 -12.37 -1.91 3.80
C HIS A 87 -12.28 -2.71 5.10
N ILE A 88 -11.14 -3.34 5.36
CA ILE A 88 -10.95 -4.30 6.45
C ILE A 88 -10.19 -3.61 7.58
N PRO A 89 -10.79 -3.44 8.79
CA PRO A 89 -10.08 -2.89 9.93
C PRO A 89 -9.04 -3.85 10.47
N VAL A 90 -7.85 -3.35 10.78
CA VAL A 90 -6.75 -4.11 11.38
C VAL A 90 -6.55 -3.61 12.81
N ASP A 91 -7.05 -4.39 13.75
CA ASP A 91 -6.71 -4.26 15.16
C ASP A 91 -5.52 -5.16 15.47
N ARG A 92 -4.40 -4.56 15.83
CA ARG A 92 -3.15 -5.29 16.13
C ARG A 92 -3.26 -6.12 17.41
N SER A 93 -4.19 -5.80 18.30
CA SER A 93 -4.46 -6.57 19.51
C SER A 93 -5.34 -7.81 19.22
N ARG A 94 -6.08 -7.79 18.12
CA ARG A 94 -6.99 -8.84 17.65
C ARG A 94 -6.65 -9.27 16.21
N GLY A 95 -5.38 -9.45 15.91
CA GLY A 95 -4.88 -9.72 14.57
C GLY A 95 -5.54 -10.89 13.85
N THR A 96 -5.99 -11.92 14.60
CA THR A 96 -6.68 -13.09 14.05
C THR A 96 -8.01 -12.74 13.38
N ALA A 97 -8.82 -11.87 13.95
CA ALA A 97 -10.12 -11.50 13.39
C ALA A 97 -9.98 -10.73 12.06
N SER A 98 -9.05 -9.79 12.00
CA SER A 98 -8.76 -9.01 10.77
C SER A 98 -8.20 -9.91 9.66
N TYR A 99 -7.37 -10.86 10.04
CA TYR A 99 -6.81 -11.85 9.13
C TYR A 99 -7.92 -12.74 8.54
N GLN A 100 -8.78 -13.29 9.39
CA GLN A 100 -9.89 -14.14 8.94
C GLN A 100 -10.86 -13.38 8.03
N ALA A 101 -11.20 -12.14 8.38
CA ALA A 101 -12.02 -11.29 7.53
C ALA A 101 -11.40 -11.07 6.13
N ALA A 102 -10.08 -10.94 6.05
CA ALA A 102 -9.39 -10.82 4.76
C ALA A 102 -9.47 -12.15 3.96
N VAL A 103 -9.23 -13.29 4.60
CA VAL A 103 -9.34 -14.62 3.98
C VAL A 103 -10.76 -14.87 3.45
N ASP A 104 -11.78 -14.53 4.22
CA ASP A 104 -13.18 -14.69 3.80
C ASP A 104 -13.52 -13.83 2.57
N ARG A 105 -12.99 -12.59 2.51
CA ARG A 105 -13.14 -11.73 1.32
C ARG A 105 -12.45 -12.31 0.09
N LEU A 106 -11.25 -12.85 0.26
CA LEU A 106 -10.50 -13.49 -0.82
C LEU A 106 -11.26 -14.71 -1.36
N ARG A 107 -11.80 -15.57 -0.49
CA ARG A 107 -12.65 -16.72 -0.85
C ARG A 107 -13.95 -16.31 -1.55
N ALA A 108 -14.48 -15.14 -1.19
CA ALA A 108 -15.64 -14.54 -1.86
C ALA A 108 -15.32 -13.92 -3.24
N GLY A 109 -14.09 -14.03 -3.74
CA GLY A 109 -13.67 -13.51 -5.03
C GLY A 109 -13.31 -12.03 -5.02
N GLU A 110 -13.17 -11.39 -3.85
CA GLU A 110 -12.76 -9.99 -3.75
C GLU A 110 -11.24 -9.82 -3.82
N LEU A 111 -10.80 -8.61 -4.21
CA LEU A 111 -9.39 -8.21 -4.14
C LEU A 111 -9.11 -7.62 -2.76
N VAL A 112 -8.07 -8.12 -2.08
CA VAL A 112 -7.64 -7.60 -0.78
C VAL A 112 -6.27 -6.95 -0.91
N GLY A 113 -6.21 -5.63 -0.65
CA GLY A 113 -4.98 -4.84 -0.72
C GLY A 113 -4.24 -4.83 0.61
N VAL A 114 -2.97 -5.16 0.56
CA VAL A 114 -2.08 -5.19 1.72
C VAL A 114 -0.75 -4.52 1.44
N TYR A 115 -0.11 -4.03 2.47
CA TYR A 115 1.25 -3.50 2.46
C TYR A 115 2.16 -4.49 3.21
N PRO A 116 2.90 -5.37 2.54
CA PRO A 116 3.74 -6.38 3.20
C PRO A 116 4.82 -5.75 4.10
N GLU A 117 5.27 -4.55 3.78
CA GLU A 117 6.22 -3.74 4.54
C GLU A 117 5.67 -3.25 5.90
N ALA A 118 4.35 -3.26 6.10
CA ALA A 118 3.61 -2.82 7.29
C ALA A 118 3.75 -1.32 7.67
N THR A 119 4.75 -0.61 7.14
CA THR A 119 4.95 0.84 7.36
C THR A 119 5.51 1.50 6.09
N ILE A 120 5.30 2.82 5.94
CA ILE A 120 5.87 3.59 4.83
C ILE A 120 7.40 3.49 4.85
N SER A 121 7.99 3.16 3.71
CA SER A 121 9.43 3.14 3.50
C SER A 121 9.97 4.57 3.34
N ARG A 122 10.88 4.98 4.22
CA ARG A 122 11.57 6.27 4.13
C ARG A 122 12.68 6.28 3.08
N SER A 123 13.24 5.11 2.76
CA SER A 123 14.23 4.96 1.69
C SER A 123 13.61 4.95 0.30
N PHE A 124 12.28 4.79 0.20
CA PHE A 124 11.54 4.56 -1.04
C PHE A 124 11.99 3.31 -1.81
N GLU A 125 12.66 2.41 -1.11
CA GLU A 125 13.04 1.07 -1.57
C GLU A 125 12.19 0.03 -0.83
N ILE A 126 12.11 -1.19 -1.36
CA ILE A 126 11.37 -2.29 -0.75
C ILE A 126 12.05 -2.71 0.56
N LYS A 127 11.30 -2.72 1.65
CA LYS A 127 11.73 -3.20 2.97
C LYS A 127 11.45 -4.70 3.12
N GLU A 128 11.88 -5.27 4.24
CA GLU A 128 11.52 -6.63 4.62
C GLU A 128 10.00 -6.80 4.74
N PHE A 129 9.51 -7.96 4.31
CA PHE A 129 8.10 -8.30 4.29
C PHE A 129 7.67 -9.11 5.51
N LYS A 130 6.47 -8.81 6.00
CA LYS A 130 5.72 -9.70 6.88
C LYS A 130 5.03 -10.78 6.06
N SER A 131 4.97 -12.00 6.59
CA SER A 131 4.40 -13.17 5.89
C SER A 131 2.87 -13.16 5.74
N GLY A 132 2.18 -12.11 6.22
CA GLY A 132 0.72 -12.04 6.21
C GLY A 132 0.09 -12.17 4.83
N ALA A 133 0.67 -11.53 3.81
CA ALA A 133 0.20 -11.63 2.43
C ALA A 133 0.28 -13.07 1.90
N ALA A 134 1.42 -13.73 2.09
CA ALA A 134 1.63 -15.11 1.67
C ALA A 134 0.68 -16.08 2.39
N ARG A 135 0.53 -15.93 3.71
CA ARG A 135 -0.36 -16.79 4.50
C ARG A 135 -1.82 -16.64 4.07
N MET A 136 -2.31 -15.43 3.85
CA MET A 136 -3.68 -15.19 3.36
C MET A 136 -3.91 -15.82 1.97
N ALA A 137 -2.95 -15.67 1.07
CA ALA A 137 -3.03 -16.25 -0.27
C ALA A 137 -3.09 -17.78 -0.23
N ILE A 138 -2.24 -18.42 0.58
CA ILE A 138 -2.23 -19.87 0.77
C ILE A 138 -3.56 -20.35 1.37
N GLU A 139 -4.02 -19.72 2.45
CA GLU A 139 -5.24 -20.14 3.15
C GLU A 139 -6.51 -19.94 2.32
N ALA A 140 -6.56 -18.88 1.53
CA ALA A 140 -7.68 -18.60 0.63
C ALA A 140 -7.55 -19.35 -0.72
N ASN A 141 -6.41 -19.95 -1.02
CA ASN A 141 -6.06 -20.56 -2.31
C ASN A 141 -6.25 -19.59 -3.48
N VAL A 142 -5.68 -18.38 -3.36
CA VAL A 142 -5.75 -17.32 -4.38
C VAL A 142 -4.35 -16.79 -4.70
N PRO A 143 -4.10 -16.22 -5.89
CA PRO A 143 -2.81 -15.67 -6.24
C PRO A 143 -2.49 -14.38 -5.45
N ILE A 144 -1.19 -14.06 -5.37
CA ILE A 144 -0.71 -12.74 -4.98
C ILE A 144 -0.36 -11.97 -6.25
N ILE A 145 -0.85 -10.75 -6.38
CA ILE A 145 -0.53 -9.86 -7.49
C ILE A 145 0.31 -8.71 -6.95
N PRO A 146 1.61 -8.66 -7.29
CA PRO A 146 2.47 -7.56 -6.86
C PRO A 146 2.11 -6.27 -7.57
N HIS A 147 2.00 -5.17 -6.81
CA HIS A 147 1.73 -3.83 -7.32
C HIS A 147 2.80 -2.85 -6.87
N ILE A 148 3.33 -2.08 -7.81
CA ILE A 148 4.21 -0.96 -7.51
C ILE A 148 3.50 0.34 -7.84
N VAL A 149 3.51 1.27 -6.89
CA VAL A 149 3.13 2.67 -7.07
C VAL A 149 4.37 3.54 -6.88
N TRP A 150 4.77 4.27 -7.93
CA TRP A 150 5.93 5.15 -7.90
C TRP A 150 5.56 6.58 -8.23
N GLY A 151 6.16 7.55 -7.52
CA GLY A 151 5.87 8.98 -7.64
C GLY A 151 4.96 9.53 -6.54
N ALA A 152 4.19 8.69 -5.86
CA ALA A 152 3.25 9.09 -4.82
C ALA A 152 3.93 9.73 -3.60
N GLN A 153 5.17 9.33 -3.27
CA GLN A 153 5.98 9.90 -2.19
C GLN A 153 6.19 11.42 -2.34
N ARG A 154 6.14 11.94 -3.57
CA ARG A 154 6.28 13.35 -3.88
C ARG A 154 5.05 14.18 -3.50
N ILE A 155 3.90 13.53 -3.21
CA ILE A 155 2.65 14.17 -2.83
C ILE A 155 2.55 14.23 -1.30
N TRP A 156 2.67 13.10 -0.64
CA TRP A 156 2.56 13.01 0.82
C TRP A 156 3.20 11.72 1.35
N THR A 157 4.29 11.88 2.07
CA THR A 157 4.99 10.78 2.74
C THR A 157 5.40 11.17 4.15
N LYS A 158 6.06 10.27 4.87
CA LYS A 158 6.62 10.55 6.20
C LYS A 158 7.70 11.63 6.12
N ASP A 159 7.78 12.41 7.19
CA ASP A 159 8.84 13.39 7.47
C ASP A 159 9.01 14.50 6.42
N HIS A 160 8.08 14.60 5.46
CA HIS A 160 8.11 15.61 4.41
C HIS A 160 6.80 16.40 4.33
N PRO A 161 6.85 17.67 3.92
CA PRO A 161 5.66 18.48 3.74
C PRO A 161 4.68 17.91 2.71
N LYS A 162 3.39 18.04 2.98
CA LYS A 162 2.33 17.64 2.06
C LYS A 162 2.26 18.58 0.86
N LYS A 163 2.29 18.04 -0.36
CA LYS A 163 2.10 18.80 -1.61
C LYS A 163 0.75 18.41 -2.24
N LEU A 164 -0.35 18.76 -1.58
CA LEU A 164 -1.70 18.32 -2.00
C LEU A 164 -2.28 19.14 -3.15
N PHE A 165 -1.81 20.38 -3.35
CA PHE A 165 -2.36 21.27 -4.38
C PHE A 165 -1.43 21.31 -5.60
N ARG A 166 -1.97 20.85 -6.75
CA ARG A 166 -1.33 20.87 -8.09
C ARG A 166 0.15 20.44 -8.13
N PRO A 167 0.54 19.31 -7.53
CA PRO A 167 1.92 18.85 -7.55
C PRO A 167 2.39 18.45 -8.96
N LYS A 168 1.47 18.17 -9.89
CA LYS A 168 1.73 17.79 -11.30
C LYS A 168 2.74 16.62 -11.41
N VAL A 169 2.66 15.68 -10.50
CA VAL A 169 3.59 14.55 -10.41
C VAL A 169 3.19 13.45 -11.39
N PRO A 170 4.14 12.89 -12.16
CA PRO A 170 3.90 11.62 -12.85
C PRO A 170 3.75 10.50 -11.81
N ILE A 171 2.75 9.65 -12.03
CA ILE A 171 2.49 8.46 -11.22
C ILE A 171 2.61 7.25 -12.12
N MET A 172 3.52 6.36 -11.76
CA MET A 172 3.66 5.07 -12.43
C MET A 172 3.10 3.96 -11.55
N ILE A 173 2.28 3.11 -12.15
CA ILE A 173 1.71 1.93 -11.50
C ILE A 173 2.09 0.72 -12.35
N VAL A 174 2.80 -0.21 -11.76
CA VAL A 174 3.20 -1.47 -12.42
C VAL A 174 2.55 -2.63 -11.69
N VAL A 175 1.77 -3.39 -12.41
CA VAL A 175 1.10 -4.61 -11.93
C VAL A 175 1.88 -5.81 -12.44
N GLY A 176 2.47 -6.57 -11.53
CA GLY A 176 3.22 -7.76 -11.88
C GLY A 176 2.33 -8.98 -12.14
N GLU A 177 2.93 -10.02 -12.69
CA GLU A 177 2.27 -11.29 -12.91
C GLU A 177 1.78 -11.93 -11.61
N PRO A 178 0.63 -12.62 -11.61
CA PRO A 178 0.13 -13.34 -10.45
C PRO A 178 1.10 -14.43 -9.99
N ILE A 179 1.36 -14.49 -8.69
CA ILE A 179 2.17 -15.53 -8.06
C ILE A 179 1.22 -16.55 -7.43
N ALA A 180 1.27 -17.80 -7.89
CA ALA A 180 0.45 -18.88 -7.35
C ALA A 180 0.83 -19.20 -5.88
N PRO A 181 -0.14 -19.55 -5.01
CA PRO A 181 0.11 -19.84 -3.59
C PRO A 181 0.57 -21.29 -3.34
N THR A 182 1.52 -21.76 -4.13
CA THR A 182 1.95 -23.19 -4.14
C THR A 182 3.18 -23.45 -3.26
N LEU A 183 3.87 -22.38 -2.83
CA LEU A 183 5.06 -22.50 -1.97
C LEU A 183 4.70 -22.33 -0.49
N PRO A 184 5.50 -22.84 0.45
CA PRO A 184 5.40 -22.48 1.86
C PRO A 184 5.48 -20.97 2.10
N ALA A 185 4.83 -20.47 3.16
CA ALA A 185 4.71 -19.04 3.40
C ALA A 185 6.05 -18.26 3.46
N PRO A 186 7.13 -18.78 4.06
CA PRO A 186 8.43 -18.09 4.01
C PRO A 186 8.98 -17.95 2.60
N GLU A 187 8.93 -19.03 1.80
CA GLU A 187 9.43 -19.04 0.43
C GLU A 187 8.58 -18.16 -0.50
N LEU A 188 7.26 -18.22 -0.35
CA LEU A 188 6.32 -17.37 -1.08
C LEU A 188 6.54 -15.88 -0.73
N THR A 189 6.85 -15.57 0.53
CA THR A 189 7.17 -14.20 0.97
C THR A 189 8.48 -13.72 0.34
N ALA A 190 9.51 -14.57 0.29
CA ALA A 190 10.79 -14.24 -0.34
C ALA A 190 10.64 -14.04 -1.87
N LEU A 191 9.86 -14.90 -2.52
CA LEU A 191 9.56 -14.77 -3.95
C LEU A 191 8.80 -13.46 -4.24
N LEU A 192 7.77 -13.15 -3.43
CA LEU A 192 7.04 -11.89 -3.56
C LEU A 192 7.96 -10.68 -3.39
N HIS A 193 8.85 -10.70 -2.39
CA HIS A 193 9.81 -9.62 -2.16
C HIS A 193 10.71 -9.40 -3.38
N SER A 194 11.32 -10.47 -3.91
CA SER A 194 12.18 -10.40 -5.10
C SER A 194 11.42 -9.87 -6.32
N ARG A 195 10.18 -10.32 -6.55
CA ARG A 195 9.34 -9.85 -7.66
C ARG A 195 8.99 -8.37 -7.52
N MET A 196 8.63 -7.92 -6.32
CA MET A 196 8.32 -6.51 -6.07
C MET A 196 9.55 -5.61 -6.20
N GLN A 197 10.72 -6.08 -5.80
CA GLN A 197 11.97 -5.36 -5.98
C GLN A 197 12.28 -5.14 -7.46
N HIS A 198 12.19 -6.18 -8.27
CA HIS A 198 12.38 -6.09 -9.72
C HIS A 198 11.34 -5.17 -10.39
N LEU A 199 10.07 -5.26 -9.98
CA LEU A 199 9.02 -4.36 -10.51
C LEU A 199 9.26 -2.89 -10.12
N LEU A 200 9.80 -2.64 -8.91
CA LEU A 200 10.16 -1.29 -8.49
C LEU A 200 11.30 -0.74 -9.36
N GLU A 201 12.32 -1.54 -9.64
CA GLU A 201 13.39 -1.17 -10.55
C GLU A 201 12.85 -0.82 -11.95
N GLN A 202 11.99 -1.67 -12.52
CA GLN A 202 11.32 -1.39 -13.79
C GLN A 202 10.50 -0.10 -13.77
N ALA A 203 9.79 0.18 -12.68
CA ALA A 203 9.02 1.41 -12.54
C ALA A 203 9.94 2.63 -12.49
N GLN A 204 11.06 2.53 -11.80
CA GLN A 204 12.04 3.60 -11.68
C GLN A 204 12.76 3.85 -13.00
N ASP A 205 13.20 2.81 -13.71
CA ASP A 205 13.87 2.94 -15.01
C ASP A 205 12.99 3.63 -16.07
N ARG A 206 11.69 3.41 -16.01
CA ARG A 206 10.71 4.03 -16.93
C ARG A 206 10.17 5.38 -16.45
N TYR A 207 10.53 5.78 -15.24
CA TYR A 207 10.07 7.06 -14.70
C TYR A 207 10.80 8.23 -15.39
N PRO A 208 10.14 9.38 -15.65
CA PRO A 208 10.69 10.44 -16.48
C PRO A 208 12.06 10.98 -16.05
N SER A 209 12.32 11.09 -14.75
CA SER A 209 13.60 11.52 -14.22
C SER A 209 13.77 11.27 -12.73
N HIS A 210 15.00 11.07 -12.30
CA HIS A 210 15.43 11.00 -10.90
C HIS A 210 16.57 11.99 -10.69
N PRO A 211 16.26 13.28 -10.44
CA PRO A 211 17.32 14.28 -10.27
C PRO A 211 18.21 13.96 -9.06
N ALA A 212 19.52 14.09 -9.23
CA ALA A 212 20.48 13.82 -8.17
C ALA A 212 20.23 14.71 -6.93
N GLY A 213 20.38 14.15 -5.74
CA GLY A 213 20.22 14.85 -4.47
C GLY A 213 18.77 15.14 -4.05
N GLU A 214 17.78 14.91 -4.91
CA GLU A 214 16.37 15.11 -4.54
C GLU A 214 15.95 14.15 -3.43
N TRP A 215 15.27 14.66 -2.40
CA TRP A 215 14.88 13.93 -1.20
C TRP A 215 13.98 12.72 -1.44
N TRP A 216 13.23 12.71 -2.55
CA TRP A 216 12.30 11.64 -2.93
C TRP A 216 12.92 10.57 -3.82
N VAL A 217 14.16 10.75 -4.23
CA VAL A 217 14.94 9.81 -5.04
C VAL A 217 15.74 8.89 -4.11
N PRO A 218 15.68 7.57 -4.28
CA PRO A 218 16.45 6.62 -3.50
C PRO A 218 17.95 6.90 -3.54
N HIS A 219 18.63 6.64 -2.44
CA HIS A 219 20.08 6.84 -2.34
C HIS A 219 20.85 6.09 -3.44
N ARG A 220 20.45 4.85 -3.78
CA ARG A 220 21.09 4.05 -4.85
C ARG A 220 21.00 4.68 -6.25
N LEU A 221 20.03 5.58 -6.46
CA LEU A 221 19.85 6.34 -7.69
C LEU A 221 20.50 7.74 -7.62
N GLY A 222 21.36 7.98 -6.65
CA GLY A 222 22.01 9.28 -6.44
C GLY A 222 21.13 10.32 -5.76
N GLY A 223 20.02 9.92 -5.15
CA GLY A 223 19.10 10.82 -4.46
C GLY A 223 19.44 11.09 -3.00
N GLY A 224 18.65 11.97 -2.39
CA GLY A 224 18.77 12.39 -0.99
C GLY A 224 17.95 11.57 0.00
N ALA A 225 17.22 10.54 -0.43
CA ALA A 225 16.50 9.68 0.48
C ALA A 225 17.45 8.89 1.41
N PRO A 226 17.04 8.57 2.63
CA PRO A 226 17.84 7.71 3.52
C PRO A 226 18.13 6.36 2.87
N THR A 227 19.29 5.80 3.16
CA THR A 227 19.58 4.38 2.84
C THR A 227 18.61 3.46 3.59
N LEU A 228 18.50 2.20 3.16
CA LEU A 228 17.68 1.20 3.89
C LEU A 228 18.08 1.09 5.36
N ALA A 229 19.38 1.11 5.66
CA ALA A 229 19.88 1.04 7.04
C ALA A 229 19.49 2.28 7.87
N GLN A 230 19.66 3.48 7.32
CA GLN A 230 19.24 4.73 7.98
C GLN A 230 17.73 4.78 8.17
N ALA A 231 16.95 4.35 7.16
CA ALA A 231 15.49 4.27 7.25
C ALA A 231 15.04 3.28 8.34
N ALA A 232 15.72 2.13 8.47
CA ALA A 232 15.44 1.15 9.52
C ALA A 232 15.72 1.72 10.93
N GLN A 233 16.80 2.48 11.11
CA GLN A 233 17.11 3.16 12.36
C GLN A 233 16.01 4.18 12.72
N LEU A 234 15.61 5.05 11.79
CA LEU A 234 14.53 6.02 12.00
C LEU A 234 13.18 5.34 12.32
N ASP A 235 12.88 4.20 11.69
CA ASP A 235 11.68 3.41 11.99
C ASP A 235 11.74 2.80 13.41
N ALA A 236 12.90 2.37 13.88
CA ALA A 236 13.10 1.85 15.24
C ALA A 236 12.95 2.95 16.29
N GLU A 237 13.53 4.12 16.07
CA GLU A 237 13.37 5.30 16.93
C GLU A 237 11.91 5.72 17.05
N GLU A 238 11.18 5.82 15.91
CA GLU A 238 9.75 6.12 15.91
C GLU A 238 8.93 5.07 16.67
N ALA A 239 9.26 3.79 16.53
CA ALA A 239 8.58 2.70 17.24
C ALA A 239 8.78 2.82 18.76
N SER A 240 9.99 3.12 19.21
CA SER A 240 10.32 3.35 20.62
C SER A 240 9.56 4.53 21.20
N GLN A 241 9.56 5.67 20.50
CA GLN A 241 8.81 6.87 20.92
C GLN A 241 7.30 6.61 21.04
N ARG A 242 6.72 5.87 20.10
CA ARG A 242 5.30 5.49 20.14
C ARG A 242 4.99 4.55 21.31
N ALA A 243 5.88 3.60 21.61
CA ALA A 243 5.73 2.70 22.75
C ALA A 243 5.76 3.48 24.07
N ALA A 244 6.71 4.39 24.24
CA ALA A 244 6.83 5.25 25.42
C ALA A 244 5.60 6.17 25.59
N ALA A 245 5.12 6.79 24.50
CA ALA A 245 3.93 7.62 24.54
C ALA A 245 2.64 6.84 24.88
N ARG A 246 2.56 5.58 24.45
CA ARG A 246 1.44 4.69 24.81
C ARG A 246 1.49 4.33 26.29
N ALA A 247 2.64 3.92 26.80
CA ALA A 247 2.82 3.60 28.23
C ALA A 247 2.49 4.78 29.14
N ALA A 248 2.92 6.00 28.77
CA ALA A 248 2.58 7.21 29.52
C ALA A 248 1.07 7.50 29.55
N ARG A 249 0.36 7.27 28.43
CA ARG A 249 -1.12 7.43 28.38
C ARG A 249 -1.86 6.38 29.18
N GLU A 250 -1.37 5.16 29.24
CA GLU A 250 -1.96 4.07 30.03
C GLU A 250 -1.75 4.35 31.53
N ALA A 251 -0.58 4.83 31.95
CA ALA A 251 -0.30 5.24 33.33
C ALA A 251 -1.19 6.39 33.80
N GLY A 252 -1.35 7.46 32.99
CA GLY A 252 -2.20 8.61 33.35
C GLY A 252 -3.72 8.37 33.24
N ARG A 253 -4.14 7.15 32.86
CA ARG A 253 -5.56 6.72 32.94
C ARG A 253 -5.85 5.85 34.16
N ALA A 254 -4.80 5.38 34.84
CA ALA A 254 -4.91 4.55 36.04
C ALA A 254 -4.90 5.38 37.33
N GLU A 255 -4.58 6.67 37.24
CA GLU A 255 -4.74 7.69 38.28
C GLU A 255 -6.14 8.37 38.11
#